data_20f25e1cacecfcfb31cf917e78886fc4
#
_entry.id   20f25e1cacecfcfb31cf917e78886fc4
#
_cell.length_a   1.000
_cell.length_b   1.000
_cell.length_c   1.000
_cell.angle_alpha   90.00
_cell.angle_beta   90.00
_cell.angle_gamma   90.00
#
_symmetry.space_group_name_H-M   'P 1'
#
loop_
_entity.id
_entity.type
_entity.pdbx_description
1 polymer ?
#
loop_
_entity_poly.entity_id
_entity_poly.type
_entity_poly.pdbx_seq_one_letter_code
_entity_poly.pdbx_strand_id
1 'polypeptide(L)'
;VGTPAVDDEEAPKTESTPQLMIESYSYGEGVTAVTGGEVFTLSAVIRNTGKTAVRNVKLTISSTMDEQTGGAFSPANSSNTFYIDSIPAGGSVTETIDLLPKADASPKSYGVDFAFSYEAIVNGELVTKEVTQTVAIPLIQPDRFEVTDIQMYGPVMFGERLNGYVSYANKGKSTIFNLSMKVAGAGCTSAATGP
;
A
#
# COMPACT_ATOMS: atom_id res chain seq x y z
N VAL A 1 -63.58 -4.65 40.32
CA VAL A 1 -62.77 -3.55 39.81
C VAL A 1 -61.50 -4.22 39.26
N GLY A 2 -61.46 -4.45 37.95
CA GLY A 2 -60.31 -5.01 37.28
C GLY A 2 -59.33 -3.94 36.91
N THR A 3 -58.05 -4.12 37.29
CA THR A 3 -56.95 -3.30 36.87
C THR A 3 -56.62 -3.66 35.39
N PRO A 4 -56.50 -2.71 34.48
CA PRO A 4 -56.09 -3.03 33.12
C PRO A 4 -54.59 -3.45 33.13
N ALA A 5 -54.30 -4.55 32.43
CA ALA A 5 -52.94 -4.96 32.14
C ALA A 5 -52.24 -3.83 31.35
N VAL A 6 -51.14 -3.35 31.86
CA VAL A 6 -50.23 -2.46 31.13
C VAL A 6 -49.58 -3.32 30.04
N ASP A 7 -49.93 -3.06 28.80
CA ASP A 7 -49.19 -3.59 27.65
C ASP A 7 -47.75 -3.05 27.78
N ASP A 8 -46.83 -3.98 28.08
CA ASP A 8 -45.40 -3.70 28.02
C ASP A 8 -45.07 -3.56 26.54
N GLU A 9 -45.10 -2.32 26.05
CA GLU A 9 -44.65 -1.98 24.73
C GLU A 9 -43.13 -2.20 24.72
N GLU A 10 -42.74 -3.39 24.21
CA GLU A 10 -41.35 -3.78 24.04
C GLU A 10 -40.70 -2.69 23.18
N ALA A 11 -39.77 -1.92 23.78
CA ALA A 11 -39.04 -0.88 23.10
C ALA A 11 -38.41 -1.45 21.81
N PRO A 12 -38.44 -0.74 20.68
CA PRO A 12 -37.94 -1.25 19.42
C PRO A 12 -36.47 -1.66 19.58
N LYS A 13 -36.21 -2.95 19.40
CA LYS A 13 -34.85 -3.50 19.37
C LYS A 13 -34.14 -2.90 18.17
N THR A 14 -33.32 -1.87 18.42
CA THR A 14 -32.44 -1.31 17.42
C THR A 14 -31.33 -2.32 17.15
N GLU A 15 -31.51 -3.15 16.13
CA GLU A 15 -30.44 -4.03 15.66
C GLU A 15 -29.33 -3.16 15.07
N SER A 16 -28.08 -3.37 15.53
CA SER A 16 -26.94 -2.66 14.94
C SER A 16 -26.74 -3.14 13.51
N THR A 17 -26.69 -2.20 12.58
CA THR A 17 -26.46 -2.49 11.17
C THR A 17 -25.09 -3.15 11.00
N PRO A 18 -24.98 -4.32 10.33
CA PRO A 18 -23.70 -4.94 10.01
C PRO A 18 -22.82 -3.98 9.23
N GLN A 19 -21.55 -3.88 9.61
CA GLN A 19 -20.55 -3.10 8.90
C GLN A 19 -19.32 -3.94 8.65
N LEU A 20 -18.86 -3.94 7.40
CA LEU A 20 -17.56 -4.46 7.04
C LEU A 20 -16.52 -3.38 7.22
N MET A 21 -15.38 -3.73 7.82
CA MET A 21 -14.27 -2.81 7.98
C MET A 21 -12.93 -3.52 7.77
N ILE A 22 -11.94 -2.77 7.33
CA ILE A 22 -10.55 -3.22 7.32
C ILE A 22 -10.03 -3.13 8.75
N GLU A 23 -9.82 -4.29 9.39
CA GLU A 23 -9.28 -4.38 10.75
C GLU A 23 -7.77 -4.12 10.76
N SER A 24 -7.08 -4.67 9.77
CA SER A 24 -5.65 -4.47 9.57
C SER A 24 -5.27 -4.74 8.11
N TYR A 25 -4.14 -4.21 7.70
CA TYR A 25 -3.55 -4.49 6.39
C TYR A 25 -2.03 -4.51 6.46
N SER A 26 -1.40 -5.22 5.53
CA SER A 26 0.05 -5.27 5.38
C SER A 26 0.44 -5.39 3.92
N TYR A 27 1.60 -4.91 3.58
CA TYR A 27 2.21 -5.01 2.25
C TYR A 27 3.62 -5.61 2.30
N GLY A 28 3.84 -6.47 3.29
CA GLY A 28 5.07 -7.22 3.55
C GLY A 28 5.49 -7.12 5.01
N GLU A 29 6.12 -8.16 5.54
CA GLU A 29 6.63 -8.17 6.90
C GLU A 29 7.81 -7.19 7.03
N GLY A 30 7.70 -6.23 7.95
CA GLY A 30 8.73 -5.21 8.17
C GLY A 30 8.88 -4.17 7.04
N VAL A 31 8.02 -4.22 6.01
CA VAL A 31 8.04 -3.27 4.91
C VAL A 31 7.32 -1.98 5.35
N THR A 32 7.99 -0.85 5.26
CA THR A 32 7.45 0.48 5.63
C THR A 32 6.97 1.29 4.43
N ALA A 33 7.42 0.93 3.22
CA ALA A 33 7.02 1.56 1.97
C ALA A 33 7.21 0.58 0.80
N VAL A 34 6.37 0.67 -0.22
CA VAL A 34 6.50 -0.11 -1.46
C VAL A 34 7.35 0.64 -2.48
N THR A 35 8.02 -0.08 -3.37
CA THR A 35 8.91 0.48 -4.38
C THR A 35 8.20 0.66 -5.72
N GLY A 36 8.35 1.81 -6.34
CA GLY A 36 7.80 2.07 -7.68
C GLY A 36 8.32 1.08 -8.72
N GLY A 37 7.43 0.45 -9.48
CA GLY A 37 7.75 -0.54 -10.50
C GLY A 37 8.00 -1.96 -10.00
N GLU A 38 7.88 -2.24 -8.69
CA GLU A 38 8.02 -3.58 -8.11
C GLU A 38 6.67 -4.08 -7.58
N VAL A 39 6.29 -5.29 -7.98
CA VAL A 39 5.05 -5.92 -7.51
C VAL A 39 5.15 -6.21 -6.02
N PHE A 40 4.11 -5.90 -5.28
CA PHE A 40 3.96 -6.26 -3.89
C PHE A 40 2.59 -6.89 -3.63
N THR A 41 2.48 -7.71 -2.58
CA THR A 41 1.22 -8.31 -2.15
C THR A 41 0.61 -7.47 -1.04
N LEU A 42 -0.58 -6.92 -1.29
CA LEU A 42 -1.41 -6.29 -0.27
C LEU A 42 -2.31 -7.34 0.36
N SER A 43 -2.21 -7.51 1.67
CA SER A 43 -3.07 -8.37 2.48
C SER A 43 -3.93 -7.52 3.40
N ALA A 44 -5.23 -7.77 3.43
CA ALA A 44 -6.17 -7.05 4.29
C ALA A 44 -7.05 -8.03 5.07
N VAL A 45 -7.19 -7.78 6.36
CA VAL A 45 -8.12 -8.48 7.24
C VAL A 45 -9.42 -7.68 7.29
N ILE A 46 -10.49 -8.29 6.81
CA ILE A 46 -11.82 -7.70 6.72
C ILE A 46 -12.66 -8.28 7.83
N ARG A 47 -13.23 -7.44 8.68
CA ARG A 47 -14.05 -7.86 9.82
C ARG A 47 -15.49 -7.39 9.67
N ASN A 48 -16.42 -8.28 10.01
CA ASN A 48 -17.81 -7.92 10.22
C ASN A 48 -18.01 -7.47 11.67
N THR A 49 -18.22 -6.19 11.89
CA THR A 49 -18.45 -5.62 13.23
C THR A 49 -19.90 -5.67 13.68
N GLY A 50 -20.80 -6.14 12.81
CA GLY A 50 -22.22 -6.29 13.11
C GLY A 50 -22.53 -7.49 13.99
N LYS A 51 -23.78 -7.58 14.40
CA LYS A 51 -24.32 -8.69 15.21
C LYS A 51 -24.96 -9.80 14.38
N THR A 52 -25.09 -9.59 13.08
CA THR A 52 -25.61 -10.58 12.11
C THR A 52 -24.57 -10.86 11.04
N ALA A 53 -24.65 -12.05 10.42
CA ALA A 53 -23.78 -12.39 9.31
C ALA A 53 -24.10 -11.52 8.08
N VAL A 54 -23.07 -11.20 7.31
CA VAL A 54 -23.21 -10.63 5.96
C VAL A 54 -23.00 -11.74 4.93
N ARG A 55 -23.63 -11.60 3.75
CA ARG A 55 -23.60 -12.59 2.67
C ARG A 55 -23.38 -11.93 1.33
N ASN A 56 -23.02 -12.73 0.33
CA ASN A 56 -22.83 -12.29 -1.05
C ASN A 56 -21.94 -11.04 -1.13
N VAL A 57 -20.82 -11.07 -0.40
CA VAL A 57 -19.91 -9.94 -0.32
C VAL A 57 -19.11 -9.85 -1.62
N LYS A 58 -19.28 -8.78 -2.37
CA LYS A 58 -18.43 -8.39 -3.48
C LYS A 58 -17.46 -7.32 -2.97
N LEU A 59 -16.18 -7.61 -3.05
CA LEU A 59 -15.10 -6.68 -2.75
C LEU A 59 -14.40 -6.28 -4.04
N THR A 60 -14.27 -4.98 -4.28
CA THR A 60 -13.44 -4.43 -5.36
C THR A 60 -12.32 -3.60 -4.76
N ILE A 61 -11.08 -3.91 -5.13
CA ILE A 61 -9.88 -3.20 -4.67
C ILE A 61 -9.36 -2.38 -5.84
N SER A 62 -9.20 -1.07 -5.64
CA SER A 62 -8.72 -0.16 -6.68
C SER A 62 -7.82 0.92 -6.08
N SER A 63 -6.92 1.46 -6.89
CA SER A 63 -6.16 2.64 -6.48
C SER A 63 -7.08 3.84 -6.42
N THR A 64 -6.99 4.62 -5.34
CA THR A 64 -7.68 5.91 -5.27
C THR A 64 -7.21 6.79 -6.41
N MET A 65 -8.15 7.38 -7.14
CA MET A 65 -7.85 8.24 -8.28
C MET A 65 -7.44 9.62 -7.81
N ASP A 66 -6.28 10.06 -8.25
CA ASP A 66 -5.80 11.44 -8.10
C ASP A 66 -6.08 12.18 -9.40
N GLU A 67 -6.66 13.38 -9.32
CA GLU A 67 -7.06 14.17 -10.51
C GLU A 67 -5.89 14.50 -11.43
N GLN A 68 -4.67 14.58 -10.89
CA GLN A 68 -3.47 14.96 -11.63
C GLN A 68 -2.66 13.74 -12.12
N THR A 69 -2.64 12.66 -11.37
CA THR A 69 -1.76 11.50 -11.63
C THR A 69 -2.51 10.21 -11.94
N GLY A 70 -3.82 10.20 -11.76
CA GLY A 70 -4.63 8.98 -11.80
C GLY A 70 -4.30 8.02 -10.66
N GLY A 71 -4.66 6.74 -10.77
CA GLY A 71 -4.33 5.73 -9.77
C GLY A 71 -2.84 5.37 -9.80
N ALA A 72 -2.23 5.20 -8.61
CA ALA A 72 -0.82 4.85 -8.49
C ALA A 72 -0.55 3.34 -8.55
N PHE A 73 -1.56 2.51 -8.32
CA PHE A 73 -1.45 1.05 -8.28
C PHE A 73 -2.34 0.40 -9.32
N SER A 74 -1.87 -0.68 -9.92
CA SER A 74 -2.65 -1.52 -10.84
C SER A 74 -2.61 -2.97 -10.34
N PRO A 75 -3.69 -3.76 -10.49
CA PRO A 75 -3.63 -5.19 -10.22
C PRO A 75 -2.55 -5.87 -11.08
N ALA A 76 -1.78 -6.75 -10.47
CA ALA A 76 -0.76 -7.54 -11.13
C ALA A 76 -1.21 -9.00 -11.19
N ASN A 77 -1.38 -9.54 -12.41
CA ASN A 77 -1.70 -10.95 -12.64
C ASN A 77 -3.00 -11.49 -12.02
N SER A 78 -3.89 -10.61 -11.53
CA SER A 78 -5.14 -11.01 -10.88
C SER A 78 -6.29 -10.06 -11.16
N SER A 79 -7.53 -10.53 -10.90
CA SER A 79 -8.70 -9.66 -10.82
C SER A 79 -8.60 -8.76 -9.59
N ASN A 80 -9.19 -7.58 -9.69
CA ASN A 80 -9.35 -6.69 -8.55
C ASN A 80 -10.68 -6.89 -7.79
N THR A 81 -11.46 -7.90 -8.16
CA THR A 81 -12.78 -8.17 -7.60
C THR A 81 -12.81 -9.57 -7.00
N PHE A 82 -13.28 -9.66 -5.75
CA PHE A 82 -13.36 -10.87 -4.95
C PHE A 82 -14.81 -11.10 -4.51
N TYR A 83 -15.19 -12.35 -4.39
CA TYR A 83 -16.49 -12.77 -3.89
C TYR A 83 -16.32 -13.64 -2.66
N ILE A 84 -16.97 -13.24 -1.56
CA ILE A 84 -16.95 -13.95 -0.29
C ILE A 84 -18.39 -14.35 0.04
N ASP A 85 -18.62 -15.64 0.23
CA ASP A 85 -19.95 -16.19 0.46
C ASP A 85 -20.62 -15.57 1.69
N SER A 86 -19.92 -15.57 2.82
CA SER A 86 -20.41 -14.95 4.04
C SER A 86 -19.29 -14.65 5.02
N ILE A 87 -19.53 -13.62 5.86
CA ILE A 87 -18.70 -13.33 7.02
C ILE A 87 -19.62 -13.32 8.24
N PRO A 88 -19.44 -14.25 9.19
CA PRO A 88 -20.28 -14.31 10.38
C PRO A 88 -20.16 -13.06 11.25
N ALA A 89 -21.12 -12.85 12.14
CA ALA A 89 -21.07 -11.75 13.11
C ALA A 89 -19.78 -11.79 13.93
N GLY A 90 -19.03 -10.69 13.96
CA GLY A 90 -17.73 -10.60 14.64
C GLY A 90 -16.60 -11.38 13.98
N GLY A 91 -16.88 -12.11 12.88
CA GLY A 91 -15.89 -12.88 12.14
C GLY A 91 -15.04 -12.01 11.22
N SER A 92 -13.91 -12.57 10.78
CA SER A 92 -12.98 -11.93 9.85
C SER A 92 -12.60 -12.86 8.71
N VAL A 93 -12.22 -12.29 7.59
CA VAL A 93 -11.63 -12.96 6.43
C VAL A 93 -10.42 -12.18 5.96
N THR A 94 -9.44 -12.88 5.41
CA THR A 94 -8.24 -12.24 4.84
C THR A 94 -8.28 -12.38 3.33
N GLU A 95 -8.15 -11.25 2.63
CA GLU A 95 -7.99 -11.20 1.18
C GLU A 95 -6.64 -10.63 0.80
N THR A 96 -6.10 -11.13 -0.30
CA THR A 96 -4.78 -10.73 -0.82
C THR A 96 -4.87 -10.37 -2.28
N ILE A 97 -4.13 -9.34 -2.67
CA ILE A 97 -4.01 -8.91 -4.06
C ILE A 97 -2.58 -8.48 -4.36
N ASP A 98 -2.08 -8.88 -5.52
CA ASP A 98 -0.82 -8.35 -6.03
C ASP A 98 -1.06 -7.05 -6.77
N LEU A 99 -0.32 -6.03 -6.39
CA LEU A 99 -0.39 -4.69 -6.95
C LEU A 99 0.97 -4.26 -7.51
N LEU A 100 0.93 -3.61 -8.66
CA LEU A 100 2.09 -2.99 -9.30
C LEU A 100 2.00 -1.47 -9.15
N PRO A 101 2.90 -0.84 -8.38
CA PRO A 101 3.02 0.60 -8.33
C PRO A 101 3.57 1.16 -9.64
N LYS A 102 3.07 2.32 -10.08
CA LYS A 102 3.65 3.03 -11.22
C LYS A 102 5.12 3.35 -10.99
N ALA A 103 5.97 3.01 -11.96
CA ALA A 103 7.40 3.25 -11.89
C ALA A 103 7.79 4.75 -11.90
N ASP A 104 6.88 5.61 -12.32
CA ASP A 104 7.08 7.05 -12.42
C ASP A 104 6.30 7.85 -11.38
N ALA A 105 5.60 7.19 -10.45
CA ALA A 105 4.86 7.86 -9.38
C ALA A 105 5.82 8.63 -8.44
N SER A 106 5.41 9.80 -8.00
CA SER A 106 6.19 10.58 -7.03
C SER A 106 6.21 9.90 -5.67
N PRO A 107 7.32 9.97 -4.90
CA PRO A 107 7.38 9.41 -3.54
C PRO A 107 6.39 10.13 -2.61
N LYS A 108 5.34 9.44 -2.24
CA LYS A 108 4.31 9.87 -1.26
C LYS A 108 3.42 8.69 -0.88
N SER A 109 2.50 8.88 0.06
CA SER A 109 1.46 7.90 0.32
C SER A 109 0.32 8.02 -0.69
N TYR A 110 -0.15 6.87 -1.17
CA TYR A 110 -1.28 6.76 -2.10
C TYR A 110 -2.38 5.90 -1.50
N GLY A 111 -3.62 6.24 -1.81
CA GLY A 111 -4.78 5.50 -1.35
C GLY A 111 -5.03 4.24 -2.16
N VAL A 112 -5.54 3.22 -1.48
CA VAL A 112 -6.18 2.04 -2.08
C VAL A 112 -7.56 1.91 -1.49
N ASP A 113 -8.57 1.89 -2.35
CA ASP A 113 -9.98 1.82 -1.99
C ASP A 113 -10.45 0.37 -1.98
N PHE A 114 -11.11 -0.02 -0.91
CA PHE A 114 -11.80 -1.27 -0.72
C PHE A 114 -13.30 -0.98 -0.76
N ALA A 115 -13.92 -1.23 -1.90
CA ALA A 115 -15.35 -1.04 -2.10
C ALA A 115 -16.08 -2.36 -1.88
N PHE A 116 -16.93 -2.41 -0.86
CA PHE A 116 -17.76 -3.56 -0.51
C PHE A 116 -19.19 -3.32 -0.94
N SER A 117 -19.80 -4.35 -1.54
CA SER A 117 -21.26 -4.46 -1.70
C SER A 117 -21.67 -5.82 -1.12
N TYR A 118 -22.60 -5.85 -0.18
CA TYR A 118 -22.98 -7.07 0.52
C TYR A 118 -24.44 -7.04 0.95
N GLU A 119 -24.97 -8.23 1.24
CA GLU A 119 -26.33 -8.42 1.75
C GLU A 119 -26.32 -8.69 3.27
N ALA A 120 -27.25 -8.09 3.97
CA ALA A 120 -27.45 -8.30 5.39
C ALA A 120 -28.95 -8.33 5.74
N ILE A 121 -29.31 -9.02 6.82
CA ILE A 121 -30.65 -8.97 7.41
C ILE A 121 -30.64 -7.86 8.45
N VAL A 122 -31.51 -6.87 8.27
CA VAL A 122 -31.69 -5.75 9.19
C VAL A 122 -33.19 -5.68 9.51
N ASN A 123 -33.56 -5.79 10.78
CA ASN A 123 -34.97 -5.81 11.23
C ASN A 123 -35.84 -6.86 10.50
N GLY A 124 -35.25 -8.02 10.17
CA GLY A 124 -35.93 -9.10 9.48
C GLY A 124 -36.02 -8.94 7.95
N GLU A 125 -35.53 -7.86 7.38
CA GLU A 125 -35.52 -7.61 5.94
C GLU A 125 -34.12 -7.77 5.34
N LEU A 126 -34.04 -8.35 4.14
CA LEU A 126 -32.82 -8.44 3.37
C LEU A 126 -32.52 -7.07 2.73
N VAL A 127 -31.38 -6.51 3.04
CA VAL A 127 -30.93 -5.23 2.50
C VAL A 127 -29.54 -5.37 1.88
N THR A 128 -29.30 -4.65 0.78
CA THR A 128 -27.97 -4.51 0.19
C THR A 128 -27.32 -3.25 0.77
N LYS A 129 -26.07 -3.39 1.21
CA LYS A 129 -25.24 -2.32 1.75
C LYS A 129 -24.00 -2.12 0.90
N GLU A 130 -23.58 -0.88 0.81
CA GLU A 130 -22.33 -0.51 0.15
C GLU A 130 -21.49 0.33 1.12
N VAL A 131 -20.20 0.07 1.16
CA VAL A 131 -19.23 0.83 1.96
C VAL A 131 -17.90 0.83 1.25
N THR A 132 -17.21 1.97 1.26
CA THR A 132 -15.84 2.08 0.76
C THR A 132 -14.93 2.55 1.87
N GLN A 133 -13.77 1.90 2.00
CA GLN A 133 -12.73 2.30 2.94
C GLN A 133 -11.42 2.42 2.19
N THR A 134 -10.63 3.43 2.55
CA THR A 134 -9.35 3.71 1.93
C THR A 134 -8.23 3.44 2.92
N VAL A 135 -7.22 2.70 2.48
CA VAL A 135 -5.96 2.53 3.20
C VAL A 135 -4.86 3.30 2.48
N ALA A 136 -3.88 3.81 3.22
CA ALA A 136 -2.77 4.58 2.67
C ALA A 136 -1.51 3.72 2.62
N ILE A 137 -0.87 3.65 1.45
CA ILE A 137 0.35 2.89 1.23
C ILE A 137 1.46 3.85 0.82
N PRO A 138 2.52 3.99 1.63
CA PRO A 138 3.69 4.78 1.28
C PRO A 138 4.43 4.16 0.08
N LEU A 139 4.76 5.00 -0.89
CA LEU A 139 5.51 4.61 -2.07
C LEU A 139 6.83 5.38 -2.11
N ILE A 140 7.92 4.67 -2.38
CA ILE A 140 9.25 5.21 -2.62
C ILE A 140 9.72 4.86 -4.02
N GLN A 141 10.66 5.63 -4.53
CA GLN A 141 11.33 5.32 -5.78
C GLN A 141 12.69 4.69 -5.51
N PRO A 142 13.12 3.70 -6.31
CA PRO A 142 14.46 3.16 -6.19
C PRO A 142 15.49 4.24 -6.53
N ASP A 143 16.58 4.25 -5.79
CA ASP A 143 17.72 5.11 -6.10
C ASP A 143 18.34 4.68 -7.43
N ARG A 144 18.40 5.60 -8.37
CA ARG A 144 19.03 5.39 -9.68
C ARG A 144 20.24 6.27 -9.80
N PHE A 145 21.37 5.70 -9.44
CA PHE A 145 22.67 6.36 -9.53
C PHE A 145 23.46 5.75 -10.69
N GLU A 146 24.02 6.60 -11.52
CA GLU A 146 24.82 6.20 -12.67
C GLU A 146 26.16 6.95 -12.67
N VAL A 147 27.25 6.22 -12.79
CA VAL A 147 28.55 6.82 -13.10
C VAL A 147 28.59 7.04 -14.60
N THR A 148 28.59 8.32 -15.00
CA THR A 148 28.48 8.71 -16.43
C THR A 148 29.82 8.79 -17.13
N ASP A 149 30.89 9.10 -16.41
CA ASP A 149 32.23 9.21 -16.97
C ASP A 149 33.30 9.02 -15.89
N ILE A 150 34.44 8.44 -16.27
CA ILE A 150 35.63 8.35 -15.45
C ILE A 150 36.80 8.78 -16.30
N GLN A 151 37.40 9.93 -15.95
CA GLN A 151 38.56 10.47 -16.65
C GLN A 151 39.77 10.43 -15.73
N MET A 152 40.87 9.88 -16.26
CA MET A 152 42.17 9.88 -15.61
C MET A 152 43.17 10.63 -16.47
N TYR A 153 43.96 11.51 -15.88
CA TYR A 153 44.89 12.34 -16.60
C TYR A 153 46.33 11.88 -16.45
N GLY A 154 47.00 11.66 -17.61
CA GLY A 154 48.42 11.46 -17.78
C GLY A 154 48.93 10.02 -17.56
N PRO A 155 50.12 9.73 -18.06
CA PRO A 155 50.84 8.54 -17.72
C PRO A 155 51.25 8.58 -16.24
N VAL A 156 50.98 7.54 -15.49
CA VAL A 156 51.26 7.48 -14.05
C VAL A 156 52.60 6.79 -13.86
N MET A 157 53.56 7.47 -13.25
CA MET A 157 54.79 6.83 -12.78
C MET A 157 54.56 6.30 -11.35
N PHE A 158 55.29 5.21 -11.03
CA PHE A 158 55.19 4.61 -9.70
C PHE A 158 55.57 5.63 -8.62
N GLY A 159 54.65 5.83 -7.63
CA GLY A 159 54.85 6.78 -6.54
C GLY A 159 54.30 8.19 -6.77
N GLU A 160 53.74 8.50 -7.96
CA GLU A 160 53.14 9.79 -8.27
C GLU A 160 51.61 9.76 -7.96
N ARG A 161 51.10 10.99 -7.68
CA ARG A 161 49.63 11.16 -7.49
C ARG A 161 48.93 11.19 -8.85
N LEU A 162 47.95 10.31 -8.98
CA LEU A 162 47.04 10.32 -10.12
C LEU A 162 45.86 11.22 -9.80
N ASN A 163 45.59 12.15 -10.69
CA ASN A 163 44.37 12.98 -10.64
C ASN A 163 43.36 12.43 -11.64
N GLY A 164 42.13 12.25 -11.19
CA GLY A 164 41.02 11.78 -12.01
C GLY A 164 39.73 12.44 -11.59
N TYR A 165 38.75 12.41 -12.48
CA TYR A 165 37.39 12.90 -12.25
C TYR A 165 36.41 11.74 -12.49
N VAL A 166 35.45 11.66 -11.61
CA VAL A 166 34.32 10.76 -11.77
C VAL A 166 33.07 11.61 -11.87
N SER A 167 32.40 11.53 -13.02
CA SER A 167 31.11 12.19 -13.23
C SER A 167 30.00 11.21 -12.93
N TYR A 168 29.01 11.66 -12.22
CA TYR A 168 27.84 10.84 -11.87
C TYR A 168 26.55 11.63 -11.99
N ALA A 169 25.44 10.91 -12.20
CA ALA A 169 24.12 11.50 -12.30
C ALA A 169 23.13 10.72 -11.46
N ASN A 170 22.28 11.44 -10.76
CA ASN A 170 21.06 10.89 -10.17
C ASN A 170 19.99 10.79 -11.25
N LYS A 171 19.68 9.60 -11.73
CA LYS A 171 18.63 9.30 -12.70
C LYS A 171 17.30 8.96 -12.00
N GLY A 172 17.29 8.90 -10.68
CA GLY A 172 16.09 8.66 -9.88
C GLY A 172 15.29 9.93 -9.66
N LYS A 173 14.14 9.79 -9.00
CA LYS A 173 13.25 10.92 -8.63
C LYS A 173 13.45 11.37 -7.18
N SER A 174 14.23 10.63 -6.40
CA SER A 174 14.56 10.94 -5.01
C SER A 174 15.92 11.62 -4.91
N THR A 175 16.06 12.53 -3.94
CA THR A 175 17.38 13.10 -3.60
C THR A 175 18.21 12.02 -2.89
N ILE A 176 19.43 11.81 -3.37
CA ILE A 176 20.38 10.90 -2.76
C ILE A 176 21.20 11.68 -1.74
N PHE A 177 21.22 11.21 -0.48
CA PHE A 177 21.98 11.81 0.61
C PHE A 177 23.19 10.93 0.96
N ASN A 178 24.23 11.54 1.54
CA ASN A 178 25.40 10.82 2.07
C ASN A 178 26.10 9.94 1.02
N LEU A 179 26.21 10.42 -0.21
CA LEU A 179 26.93 9.71 -1.25
C LEU A 179 28.40 9.59 -0.87
N SER A 180 28.92 8.37 -0.82
CA SER A 180 30.33 8.11 -0.61
C SER A 180 30.92 7.33 -1.76
N MET A 181 32.11 7.72 -2.20
CA MET A 181 32.85 7.02 -3.25
C MET A 181 34.14 6.41 -2.65
N LYS A 182 34.36 5.12 -2.93
CA LYS A 182 35.58 4.44 -2.55
C LYS A 182 36.30 3.96 -3.81
N VAL A 183 37.54 4.35 -3.95
CA VAL A 183 38.43 3.80 -4.96
C VAL A 183 39.18 2.62 -4.34
N ALA A 184 39.06 1.44 -4.93
CA ALA A 184 39.74 0.22 -4.48
C ALA A 184 40.65 -0.30 -5.58
N GLY A 185 41.91 -0.63 -5.22
CA GLY A 185 42.87 -1.21 -6.10
C GLY A 185 44.18 -1.53 -5.33
N ALA A 186 45.01 -2.41 -5.84
CA ALA A 186 46.32 -2.71 -5.23
C ALA A 186 47.17 -1.43 -5.23
N GLY A 187 47.49 -0.91 -4.05
CA GLY A 187 48.31 0.30 -3.89
C GLY A 187 47.56 1.65 -3.99
N CYS A 188 46.25 1.65 -4.09
CA CYS A 188 45.46 2.88 -4.11
C CYS A 188 44.99 3.29 -2.70
N THR A 189 45.29 4.52 -2.28
CA THR A 189 44.68 5.16 -1.13
C THR A 189 43.77 6.28 -1.64
N SER A 190 42.49 6.26 -1.34
CA SER A 190 41.58 7.34 -1.72
C SER A 190 41.71 8.51 -0.77
N ALA A 191 42.00 9.71 -1.31
CA ALA A 191 41.74 10.95 -0.61
C ALA A 191 40.41 11.50 -1.16
N ALA A 192 39.29 11.22 -0.50
CA ALA A 192 38.01 11.82 -0.87
C ALA A 192 37.97 13.23 -0.27
N THR A 193 38.00 14.25 -1.13
CA THR A 193 37.53 15.58 -0.77
C THR A 193 36.14 15.74 -1.34
N GLY A 194 35.14 15.50 -0.49
CA GLY A 194 33.77 15.88 -0.80
C GLY A 194 33.54 17.37 -0.51
N PRO A 195 32.54 17.99 -1.15
CA PRO A 195 32.06 19.31 -0.78
C PRO A 195 31.41 19.28 0.61
#